data_56acdf334e74befc694b8978d6fc0539
#
_entry.id   56acdf334e74befc694b8978d6fc0539
#
_cell.length_a   1.000
_cell.length_b   1.000
_cell.length_c   1.000
_cell.angle_alpha   90.00
_cell.angle_beta   90.00
_cell.angle_gamma   90.00
#
_symmetry.space_group_name_H-M   'P 1'
#
loop_
_entity.id
_entity.type
_entity.pdbx_description
1 polymer ?
#
loop_
_entity_poly.entity_id
_entity_poly.type
_entity_poly.pdbx_seq_one_letter_code
_entity_poly.pdbx_strand_id
1 'polypeptide(L)'
;MEDVRRFLVNNGFKIVNEEALYDQNKYYEILVAEDGISSYDEFDILYGPLLRVNKNEAFIKHYNEQIKLLEEVLPKINDKNIQRAKMHKLFEIKHILEGSHPNKYYLKDNINFYRTYFIDD
;
A
#
# COMPACT_ATOMS: atom_id res chain seq x y z
N MET A 1 -10.49 2.61 -0.34
CA MET A 1 -10.98 1.45 -1.12
C MET A 1 -10.77 0.09 -0.45
N GLU A 2 -9.97 0.04 0.60
CA GLU A 2 -9.78 -1.20 1.36
C GLU A 2 -11.11 -1.79 1.83
N ASP A 3 -11.96 -1.00 2.45
CA ASP A 3 -13.24 -1.48 2.97
C ASP A 3 -14.17 -1.97 1.86
N VAL A 4 -14.15 -1.31 0.72
CA VAL A 4 -14.96 -1.69 -0.45
C VAL A 4 -14.46 -3.02 -1.01
N ARG A 5 -13.16 -3.17 -1.18
CA ARG A 5 -12.57 -4.43 -1.68
C ARG A 5 -12.87 -5.58 -0.74
N ARG A 6 -12.69 -5.37 0.54
CA ARG A 6 -12.95 -6.41 1.56
C ARG A 6 -14.42 -6.85 1.54
N PHE A 7 -15.34 -5.88 1.45
CA PHE A 7 -16.77 -6.18 1.34
C PHE A 7 -17.06 -7.03 0.10
N LEU A 8 -16.54 -6.62 -1.05
CA LEU A 8 -16.81 -7.32 -2.32
C LEU A 8 -16.33 -8.76 -2.28
N VAL A 9 -15.10 -8.97 -1.84
CA VAL A 9 -14.51 -10.31 -1.77
C VAL A 9 -15.27 -11.21 -0.79
N ASN A 10 -15.69 -10.65 0.34
CA ASN A 10 -16.41 -11.41 1.37
C ASN A 10 -17.86 -11.70 0.98
N ASN A 11 -18.38 -11.06 -0.05
CA ASN A 11 -19.77 -11.21 -0.47
C ASN A 11 -19.93 -11.82 -1.87
N GLY A 12 -18.93 -12.53 -2.35
CA GLY A 12 -19.02 -13.31 -3.58
C GLY A 12 -18.82 -12.50 -4.86
N PHE A 13 -18.04 -11.42 -4.78
CA PHE A 13 -17.68 -10.62 -5.95
C PHE A 13 -16.19 -10.75 -6.23
N LYS A 14 -15.83 -10.66 -7.50
CA LYS A 14 -14.44 -10.54 -7.93
C LYS A 14 -14.22 -9.22 -8.63
N ILE A 15 -13.04 -8.64 -8.47
CA ILE A 15 -12.66 -7.37 -9.05
C ILE A 15 -12.11 -7.63 -10.45
N VAL A 16 -12.74 -7.05 -11.47
CA VAL A 16 -12.38 -7.28 -12.88
C VAL A 16 -11.70 -6.10 -13.53
N ASN A 17 -11.79 -4.92 -12.95
CA ASN A 17 -11.07 -3.74 -13.42
C ASN A 17 -10.86 -2.76 -12.28
N GLU A 18 -9.73 -2.07 -12.35
CA GLU A 18 -9.40 -1.01 -11.39
C GLU A 18 -8.67 0.10 -12.13
N GLU A 19 -8.94 1.34 -11.74
CA GLU A 19 -8.27 2.50 -12.28
C GLU A 19 -8.09 3.55 -11.18
N ALA A 20 -6.94 4.21 -11.18
CA ALA A 20 -6.69 5.35 -10.32
C ALA A 20 -6.70 6.63 -11.15
N LEU A 21 -7.21 7.71 -10.58
CA LEU A 21 -7.25 9.00 -11.25
C LEU A 21 -7.21 10.14 -10.25
N TYR A 22 -6.85 11.33 -10.75
CA TYR A 22 -6.99 12.58 -10.01
C TYR A 22 -8.09 13.43 -10.65
N ASP A 23 -8.92 14.01 -9.81
CA ASP A 23 -9.93 14.98 -10.19
C ASP A 23 -9.90 16.12 -9.19
N GLN A 24 -9.68 17.34 -9.67
CA GLN A 24 -9.56 18.53 -8.81
C GLN A 24 -8.56 18.31 -7.66
N ASN A 25 -7.41 17.73 -7.98
CA ASN A 25 -6.31 17.45 -7.06
C ASN A 25 -6.63 16.41 -5.97
N LYS A 26 -7.73 15.68 -6.13
CA LYS A 26 -8.08 14.57 -5.24
C LYS A 26 -7.86 13.24 -5.94
N TYR A 27 -7.30 12.31 -5.20
CA TYR A 27 -7.05 10.96 -5.68
C TYR A 27 -8.29 10.09 -5.52
N TYR A 28 -8.64 9.36 -6.58
CA TYR A 28 -9.75 8.41 -6.59
C TYR A 28 -9.32 7.09 -7.19
N GLU A 29 -9.91 6.02 -6.68
CA GLU A 29 -9.82 4.70 -7.29
C GLU A 29 -11.22 4.28 -7.72
N ILE A 30 -11.33 3.75 -8.94
CA ILE A 30 -12.57 3.22 -9.48
C ILE A 30 -12.34 1.74 -9.71
N LEU A 31 -13.27 0.92 -9.25
CA LEU A 31 -13.19 -0.51 -9.51
C LEU A 31 -14.50 -1.02 -10.07
N VAL A 32 -14.39 -2.07 -10.88
CA VAL A 32 -15.52 -2.82 -11.40
C VAL A 32 -15.45 -4.23 -10.86
N ALA A 33 -16.55 -4.70 -10.32
CA ALA A 33 -16.66 -6.04 -9.78
C ALA A 33 -17.81 -6.77 -10.43
N GLU A 34 -17.72 -8.09 -10.48
CA GLU A 34 -18.78 -8.96 -10.95
C GLU A 34 -18.92 -10.16 -10.03
N ASP A 35 -20.01 -10.90 -10.16
CA ASP A 35 -20.21 -12.12 -9.38
C ASP A 35 -19.06 -13.09 -9.64
N GLY A 36 -18.55 -13.68 -8.57
CA GLY A 36 -17.50 -14.66 -8.69
C GLY A 36 -16.69 -14.79 -7.42
N ILE A 37 -15.87 -15.83 -7.36
CA ILE A 37 -15.00 -16.11 -6.24
C ILE A 37 -13.57 -15.82 -6.67
N SER A 38 -12.85 -15.06 -5.84
CA SER A 38 -11.43 -14.79 -6.04
C SER A 38 -10.69 -14.96 -4.72
N SER A 39 -9.43 -15.31 -4.83
CA SER A 39 -8.54 -15.39 -3.67
C SER A 39 -7.61 -14.18 -3.72
N TYR A 40 -7.75 -13.29 -2.75
CA TYR A 40 -6.92 -12.09 -2.63
C TYR A 40 -6.17 -12.12 -1.31
N ASP A 41 -4.89 -11.73 -1.36
CA ASP A 41 -4.12 -11.53 -0.15
C ASP A 41 -4.37 -10.11 0.41
N GLU A 42 -3.76 -9.81 1.55
CA GLU A 42 -3.98 -8.52 2.22
C GLU A 42 -3.48 -7.34 1.36
N PHE A 43 -2.42 -7.52 0.58
CA PHE A 43 -1.91 -6.47 -0.31
C PHE A 43 -2.86 -6.19 -1.47
N ASP A 44 -3.54 -7.21 -1.97
CA ASP A 44 -4.59 -7.03 -2.98
C ASP A 44 -5.74 -6.18 -2.43
N ILE A 45 -6.09 -6.41 -1.18
CA ILE A 45 -7.17 -5.65 -0.51
C ILE A 45 -6.74 -4.20 -0.27
N LEU A 46 -5.52 -3.99 0.23
CA LEU A 46 -5.02 -2.66 0.57
C LEU A 46 -4.74 -1.80 -0.66
N TYR A 47 -4.15 -2.36 -1.69
CA TYR A 47 -3.62 -1.60 -2.83
C TYR A 47 -4.33 -1.87 -4.15
N GLY A 48 -5.13 -2.90 -4.21
CA GLY A 48 -5.85 -3.31 -5.40
C GLY A 48 -5.14 -4.42 -6.16
N PRO A 49 -5.84 -5.54 -6.44
CA PRO A 49 -5.23 -6.69 -7.13
C PRO A 49 -4.74 -6.34 -8.55
N LEU A 50 -5.39 -5.38 -9.20
CA LEU A 50 -5.03 -4.98 -10.57
C LEU A 50 -4.16 -3.72 -10.55
N LEU A 51 -4.49 -2.74 -9.72
CA LEU A 51 -3.74 -1.48 -9.64
C LEU A 51 -2.30 -1.67 -9.20
N ARG A 52 -2.05 -2.54 -8.22
CA ARG A 52 -0.67 -2.77 -7.76
C ARG A 52 0.22 -3.45 -8.80
N VAL A 53 -0.39 -4.09 -9.80
CA VAL A 53 0.33 -4.68 -10.93
C VAL A 53 0.47 -3.68 -12.06
N ASN A 54 -0.61 -3.03 -12.44
CA ASN A 54 -0.65 -2.14 -13.60
C ASN A 54 -0.11 -0.73 -13.32
N LYS A 55 -0.22 -0.26 -12.08
CA LYS A 55 0.38 0.99 -11.59
C LYS A 55 0.31 2.15 -12.57
N ASN A 56 -0.89 2.67 -12.84
CA ASN A 56 -0.98 3.84 -13.70
C ASN A 56 -0.34 5.08 -13.05
N GLU A 57 -0.21 6.17 -13.81
CA GLU A 57 0.47 7.38 -13.34
C GLU A 57 -0.15 7.95 -12.07
N ALA A 58 -1.47 7.96 -11.96
CA ALA A 58 -2.15 8.49 -10.78
C ALA A 58 -1.84 7.66 -9.53
N PHE A 59 -1.80 6.34 -9.65
CA PHE A 59 -1.43 5.43 -8.57
C PHE A 59 0.00 5.71 -8.09
N ILE A 60 0.93 5.79 -9.04
CA ILE A 60 2.34 6.05 -8.72
C ILE A 60 2.51 7.41 -8.04
N LYS A 61 1.87 8.44 -8.57
CA LYS A 61 1.92 9.78 -7.99
C LYS A 61 1.40 9.78 -6.56
N HIS A 62 0.24 9.17 -6.34
CA HIS A 62 -0.39 9.11 -5.01
C HIS A 62 0.53 8.46 -3.98
N TYR A 63 1.09 7.30 -4.30
CA TYR A 63 1.92 6.58 -3.35
C TYR A 63 3.32 7.19 -3.20
N ASN A 64 3.85 7.85 -4.21
CA ASN A 64 5.07 8.65 -4.05
C ASN A 64 4.84 9.83 -3.10
N GLU A 65 3.69 10.46 -3.15
CA GLU A 65 3.32 11.51 -2.20
C GLU A 65 3.18 10.97 -0.77
N GLN A 66 2.60 9.78 -0.63
CA GLN A 66 2.50 9.10 0.67
C GLN A 66 3.87 8.79 1.25
N ILE A 67 4.79 8.30 0.43
CA ILE A 67 6.17 8.04 0.84
C ILE A 67 6.81 9.33 1.37
N LYS A 68 6.66 10.41 0.63
CA LYS A 68 7.23 11.70 0.99
C LYS A 68 6.71 12.21 2.33
N LEU A 69 5.40 12.11 2.53
CA LEU A 69 4.78 12.50 3.80
C LEU A 69 5.27 11.63 4.96
N LEU A 70 5.38 10.33 4.76
CA LEU A 70 5.88 9.41 5.79
C LEU A 70 7.34 9.72 6.14
N GLU A 71 8.17 9.97 5.15
CA GLU A 71 9.57 10.33 5.38
C GLU A 71 9.72 11.64 6.15
N GLU A 72 8.85 12.61 5.89
CA GLU A 72 8.85 13.89 6.60
C GLU A 72 8.36 13.76 8.05
N VAL A 73 7.39 12.90 8.30
CA VAL A 73 6.75 12.75 9.61
C VAL A 73 7.55 11.86 10.55
N LEU A 74 8.19 10.80 10.01
CA LEU A 74 8.87 9.79 10.83
C LEU A 74 9.83 10.34 11.87
N PRO A 75 10.73 11.29 11.54
CA PRO A 75 11.68 11.83 12.52
C PRO A 75 11.00 12.63 13.65
N LYS A 76 9.76 13.04 13.45
CA LYS A 76 9.01 13.88 14.39
C LYS A 76 8.14 13.10 15.35
N ILE A 77 8.03 11.78 15.14
CA ILE A 77 7.17 10.92 15.96
C ILE A 77 7.95 10.50 17.21
N ASN A 78 7.41 10.83 18.38
CA ASN A 78 8.04 10.48 19.65
C ASN A 78 7.65 9.09 20.15
N ASP A 79 6.43 8.65 19.86
CA ASP A 79 5.96 7.32 20.27
C ASP A 79 6.57 6.26 19.35
N LYS A 80 7.35 5.36 19.94
CA LYS A 80 8.07 4.33 19.15
C LYS A 80 7.14 3.32 18.50
N ASN A 81 6.00 3.03 19.10
CA ASN A 81 5.04 2.10 18.51
C ASN A 81 4.39 2.71 17.27
N ILE A 82 4.03 3.99 17.34
CA ILE A 82 3.47 4.72 16.19
C ILE A 82 4.54 4.86 15.11
N GLN A 83 5.77 5.18 15.48
CA GLN A 83 6.88 5.31 14.54
C GLN A 83 7.11 4.00 13.78
N ARG A 84 7.11 2.85 14.47
CA ARG A 84 7.26 1.54 13.84
C ARG A 84 6.12 1.23 12.87
N ALA A 85 4.90 1.53 13.25
CA ALA A 85 3.74 1.32 12.38
C ALA A 85 3.87 2.13 11.09
N LYS A 86 4.26 3.40 11.20
CA LYS A 86 4.50 4.26 10.04
C LYS A 86 5.66 3.79 9.19
N MET A 87 6.70 3.26 9.80
CA MET A 87 7.84 2.69 9.11
C MET A 87 7.47 1.45 8.30
N HIS A 88 6.67 0.57 8.89
CA HIS A 88 6.14 -0.59 8.16
C HIS A 88 5.34 -0.16 6.95
N LYS A 89 4.51 0.86 7.10
CA LYS A 89 3.71 1.38 5.99
C LYS A 89 4.59 1.95 4.88
N LEU A 90 5.62 2.68 5.25
CA LEU A 90 6.57 3.24 4.29
C LEU A 90 7.24 2.15 3.45
N PHE A 91 7.75 1.11 4.09
CA PHE A 91 8.39 0.00 3.39
C PHE A 91 7.41 -0.76 2.51
N GLU A 92 6.21 -1.00 3.01
CA GLU A 92 5.16 -1.66 2.26
C GLU A 92 4.85 -0.91 0.97
N ILE A 93 4.64 0.40 1.05
CA ILE A 93 4.35 1.24 -0.11
C ILE A 93 5.50 1.21 -1.12
N LYS A 94 6.75 1.30 -0.65
CA LYS A 94 7.91 1.23 -1.53
C LYS A 94 7.94 -0.08 -2.30
N HIS A 95 7.66 -1.19 -1.65
CA HIS A 95 7.63 -2.49 -2.32
C HIS A 95 6.49 -2.61 -3.32
N ILE A 96 5.33 -2.07 -3.00
CA ILE A 96 4.21 -2.04 -3.94
C ILE A 96 4.60 -1.27 -5.20
N LEU A 97 5.25 -0.10 -5.05
CA LEU A 97 5.69 0.68 -6.21
C LEU A 97 6.78 0.00 -7.03
N GLU A 98 7.63 -0.78 -6.38
CA GLU A 98 8.67 -1.55 -7.06
C GLU A 98 8.12 -2.79 -7.78
N GLY A 99 6.86 -3.14 -7.54
CA GLY A 99 6.23 -4.29 -8.17
C GLY A 99 6.47 -5.61 -7.48
N SER A 100 7.02 -5.60 -6.27
CA SER A 100 7.29 -6.82 -5.50
C SER A 100 6.28 -6.98 -4.38
N HIS A 101 6.06 -8.24 -3.98
CA HIS A 101 5.37 -8.53 -2.73
C HIS A 101 6.36 -8.40 -1.58
N PRO A 102 5.98 -7.80 -0.46
CA PRO A 102 6.76 -7.91 0.76
C PRO A 102 6.93 -9.38 1.15
N ASN A 103 8.17 -9.81 1.34
CA ASN A 103 8.51 -11.20 1.66
C ASN A 103 9.80 -11.21 2.50
N LYS A 104 10.41 -12.37 2.65
CA LYS A 104 11.65 -12.49 3.42
C LYS A 104 12.80 -11.61 2.90
N TYR A 105 12.83 -11.34 1.61
CA TYR A 105 13.85 -10.46 1.02
C TYR A 105 13.59 -9.01 1.40
N TYR A 106 12.33 -8.61 1.39
CA TYR A 106 11.93 -7.29 1.84
C TYR A 106 12.40 -7.04 3.28
N LEU A 107 12.11 -7.96 4.19
CA LEU A 107 12.52 -7.83 5.57
C LEU A 107 14.04 -7.79 5.70
N LYS A 108 14.74 -8.64 4.94
CA LYS A 108 16.19 -8.67 4.92
C LYS A 108 16.79 -7.35 4.44
N ASP A 109 16.25 -6.81 3.36
CA ASP A 109 16.75 -5.57 2.76
C ASP A 109 16.55 -4.36 3.66
N ASN A 110 15.52 -4.39 4.48
CA ASN A 110 15.17 -3.28 5.34
C ASN A 110 15.64 -3.44 6.80
N ILE A 111 16.35 -4.52 7.12
CA ILE A 111 16.75 -4.80 8.49
C ILE A 111 17.70 -3.72 9.04
N ASN A 112 18.60 -3.18 8.22
CA ASN A 112 19.51 -2.12 8.63
C ASN A 112 18.75 -0.83 8.96
N PHE A 113 17.70 -0.53 8.21
CA PHE A 113 16.85 0.60 8.49
C PHE A 113 16.17 0.45 9.85
N TYR A 114 15.63 -0.74 10.15
CA TYR A 114 15.05 -1.02 11.46
C TYR A 114 16.07 -0.82 12.58
N ARG A 115 17.28 -1.30 12.43
CA ARG A 115 18.34 -1.13 13.42
C ARG A 115 18.62 0.34 13.68
N THR A 116 18.74 1.14 12.62
CA THR A 116 19.02 2.56 12.76
C THR A 116 17.94 3.30 13.56
N TYR A 117 16.68 2.98 13.31
CA TYR A 117 15.57 3.73 13.90
C TYR A 117 15.03 3.14 15.21
N PHE A 118 15.20 1.84 15.45
CA PHE A 118 14.53 1.17 16.55
C PHE A 118 15.44 0.39 17.49
N ILE A 119 16.63 -0.01 17.04
CA ILE A 119 17.52 -0.87 17.83
C ILE A 119 18.72 -0.12 18.35
N ASP A 120 19.30 0.74 17.54
CA ASP A 120 20.52 1.47 17.89
C ASP A 120 20.27 2.74 18.71
N ASP A 121 19.02 3.02 18.99
CA ASP A 121 18.65 4.07 19.93
C ASP A 121 19.00 3.59 21.36
#